data_56a85e4f4445ad973c63c94abab5d1d3
#
_entry.id   56a85e4f4445ad973c63c94abab5d1d3
#
_cell.length_a   1.000
_cell.length_b   1.000
_cell.length_c   1.000
_cell.angle_alpha   90.00
_cell.angle_beta   90.00
_cell.angle_gamma   90.00
#
_symmetry.space_group_name_H-M   'P 1'
#
loop_
_entity.id
_entity.type
_entity.pdbx_description
1 polymer ?
#
loop_
_entity_poly.entity_id
_entity_poly.type
_entity_poly.pdbx_seq_one_letter_code
_entity_poly.pdbx_strand_id
1 'polypeptide(L)'
;MDNTVYIRLRHKIQAKPNQQIKVGDIAQIVANEQIANEIKPIILHQLNMADQSIVVIDLIHVVKEIRKVNSHFDIETIGPSQTIVEVLYKKRKFRPALFFGVWLLLFFGASLTIMNFHEDVSMREVHQRLFKSITGLADDHPLLLQIPYSIGLGLGMILFFNHVFRKRLNEEPSPLEVEMFNYQQDLDHYVIMHENKESIKKINDD
;
A
#
# COMPACT_ATOMS: atom_id res chain seq x y z
N MET A 1 -13.52 41.70 -5.27
CA MET A 1 -13.96 40.32 -5.02
C MET A 1 -12.72 39.51 -4.89
N ASP A 2 -12.66 38.68 -3.89
CA ASP A 2 -11.47 37.85 -3.60
C ASP A 2 -11.40 36.76 -4.68
N ASN A 3 -10.40 36.83 -5.56
CA ASN A 3 -10.18 35.91 -6.66
C ASN A 3 -9.25 34.74 -6.24
N THR A 4 -8.99 34.63 -4.96
CA THR A 4 -8.09 33.62 -4.41
C THR A 4 -8.77 32.24 -4.38
N VAL A 5 -8.09 31.25 -4.93
CA VAL A 5 -8.52 29.86 -5.04
C VAL A 5 -7.53 28.96 -4.31
N TYR A 6 -7.95 28.39 -3.21
CA TYR A 6 -7.16 27.39 -2.48
C TYR A 6 -7.40 26.02 -3.05
N ILE A 7 -6.34 25.32 -3.45
CA ILE A 7 -6.40 23.99 -4.05
C ILE A 7 -5.56 23.01 -3.21
N ARG A 8 -6.20 21.91 -2.81
CA ARG A 8 -5.53 20.78 -2.13
C ARG A 8 -5.77 19.50 -2.93
N LEU A 9 -4.72 18.92 -3.50
CA LEU A 9 -4.82 17.63 -4.17
C LEU A 9 -5.07 16.48 -3.18
N ARG A 10 -5.77 15.46 -3.62
CA ARG A 10 -5.91 14.18 -2.91
C ARG A 10 -4.67 13.33 -3.20
N HIS A 11 -4.18 12.58 -2.23
CA HIS A 11 -3.04 11.69 -2.45
C HIS A 11 -3.34 10.64 -3.53
N LYS A 12 -4.53 10.03 -3.47
CA LYS A 12 -4.93 8.95 -4.36
C LYS A 12 -6.43 8.96 -4.58
N ILE A 13 -6.84 8.68 -5.82
CA ILE A 13 -8.23 8.46 -6.20
C ILE A 13 -8.37 7.18 -7.03
N GLN A 14 -9.58 6.65 -7.09
CA GLN A 14 -9.92 5.50 -7.92
C GLN A 14 -10.88 5.92 -9.01
N ALA A 15 -10.60 5.52 -10.25
CA ALA A 15 -11.41 5.84 -11.41
C ALA A 15 -11.70 4.60 -12.26
N LYS A 16 -12.78 4.65 -13.05
CA LYS A 16 -13.12 3.58 -13.98
C LYS A 16 -12.38 3.78 -15.32
N PRO A 17 -12.11 2.71 -16.08
CA PRO A 17 -11.59 2.83 -17.44
C PRO A 17 -12.47 3.76 -18.29
N ASN A 18 -11.84 4.54 -19.15
CA ASN A 18 -12.48 5.53 -20.03
C ASN A 18 -13.21 6.68 -19.32
N GLN A 19 -13.00 6.88 -18.02
CA GLN A 19 -13.55 8.01 -17.28
C GLN A 19 -12.75 9.28 -17.56
N GLN A 20 -13.45 10.41 -17.63
CA GLN A 20 -12.83 11.74 -17.62
C GLN A 20 -12.51 12.14 -16.19
N ILE A 21 -11.28 12.54 -15.95
CA ILE A 21 -10.81 13.04 -14.66
C ILE A 21 -10.93 14.56 -14.67
N LYS A 22 -11.70 15.10 -13.75
CA LYS A 22 -11.92 16.53 -13.58
C LYS A 22 -11.17 17.07 -12.37
N VAL A 23 -10.96 18.38 -12.35
CA VAL A 23 -10.32 19.06 -11.21
C VAL A 23 -11.06 18.74 -9.90
N GLY A 24 -12.39 18.77 -9.91
CA GLY A 24 -13.20 18.47 -8.73
C GLY A 24 -13.08 17.03 -8.20
N ASP A 25 -12.64 16.08 -9.04
CA ASP A 25 -12.43 14.68 -8.64
C ASP A 25 -11.15 14.52 -7.82
N ILE A 26 -10.08 15.19 -8.23
CA ILE A 26 -8.74 15.04 -7.64
C ILE A 26 -8.40 16.10 -6.61
N ALA A 27 -9.12 17.25 -6.58
CA ALA A 27 -8.82 18.36 -5.72
C ALA A 27 -9.99 18.75 -4.81
N GLN A 28 -9.65 19.21 -3.61
CA GLN A 28 -10.51 20.02 -2.78
C GLN A 28 -10.28 21.49 -3.12
N ILE A 29 -11.33 22.20 -3.45
CA ILE A 29 -11.27 23.60 -3.87
C ILE A 29 -12.05 24.44 -2.87
N VAL A 30 -11.41 25.47 -2.35
CA VAL A 30 -12.00 26.50 -1.51
C VAL A 30 -11.86 27.84 -2.22
N ALA A 31 -12.96 28.36 -2.70
CA ALA A 31 -13.06 29.64 -3.42
C ALA A 31 -14.49 30.16 -3.33
N ASN A 32 -14.77 31.31 -3.91
CA ASN A 32 -16.13 31.78 -4.13
C ASN A 32 -16.94 30.72 -4.92
N GLU A 33 -18.20 30.54 -4.60
CA GLU A 33 -19.08 29.51 -5.18
C GLU A 33 -19.11 29.56 -6.71
N GLN A 34 -19.14 30.75 -7.30
CA GLN A 34 -19.13 30.95 -8.73
C GLN A 34 -17.81 30.42 -9.35
N ILE A 35 -16.68 30.78 -8.77
CA ILE A 35 -15.35 30.34 -9.18
C ILE A 35 -15.18 28.82 -9.01
N ALA A 36 -15.64 28.29 -7.88
CA ALA A 36 -15.55 26.87 -7.62
C ALA A 36 -16.37 26.04 -8.64
N ASN A 37 -17.55 26.53 -9.04
CA ASN A 37 -18.40 25.90 -10.06
C ASN A 37 -17.82 25.98 -11.46
N GLU A 38 -17.00 27.00 -11.76
CA GLU A 38 -16.27 27.13 -13.02
C GLU A 38 -15.06 26.18 -13.09
N ILE A 39 -14.35 25.99 -11.97
CA ILE A 39 -13.11 25.21 -11.93
C ILE A 39 -13.38 23.69 -11.81
N LYS A 40 -14.36 23.26 -11.01
CA LYS A 40 -14.63 21.82 -10.76
C LYS A 40 -14.84 20.98 -12.02
N PRO A 41 -15.56 21.44 -13.09
CA PRO A 41 -15.83 20.64 -14.26
C PRO A 41 -14.66 20.56 -15.26
N ILE A 42 -13.56 21.30 -15.07
CA ILE A 42 -12.42 21.31 -15.97
C ILE A 42 -11.85 19.90 -16.10
N ILE A 43 -11.73 19.40 -17.32
CA ILE A 43 -11.19 18.07 -17.62
C ILE A 43 -9.68 18.16 -17.65
N LEU A 44 -9.01 17.33 -16.85
CA LEU A 44 -7.56 17.25 -16.78
C LEU A 44 -7.00 16.14 -17.66
N HIS A 45 -7.65 14.98 -17.64
CA HIS A 45 -7.20 13.81 -18.37
C HIS A 45 -8.37 12.91 -18.76
N GLN A 46 -8.30 12.31 -19.94
CA GLN A 46 -9.21 11.28 -20.42
C GLN A 46 -8.50 9.94 -20.29
N LEU A 47 -8.96 9.08 -19.37
CA LEU A 47 -8.38 7.75 -19.23
C LEU A 47 -8.61 6.91 -20.50
N ASN A 48 -7.52 6.37 -21.05
CA ASN A 48 -7.51 5.54 -22.24
C ASN A 48 -6.94 4.15 -21.92
N MET A 49 -7.12 3.18 -22.81
CA MET A 49 -6.52 1.86 -22.67
C MET A 49 -4.98 1.85 -22.69
N ALA A 50 -4.38 2.90 -23.22
CA ALA A 50 -2.93 3.10 -23.20
C ALA A 50 -2.42 3.57 -21.83
N ASP A 51 -3.28 4.19 -21.02
CA ASP A 51 -2.98 4.52 -19.64
C ASP A 51 -3.09 3.23 -18.82
N GLN A 52 -1.99 2.64 -18.47
CA GLN A 52 -1.92 1.40 -17.69
C GLN A 52 -2.89 1.41 -16.47
N SER A 53 -2.57 0.74 -15.40
CA SER A 53 -3.41 0.71 -14.19
C SER A 53 -3.28 1.95 -13.32
N ILE A 54 -2.31 2.82 -13.61
CA ILE A 54 -1.97 3.98 -12.77
C ILE A 54 -1.61 5.18 -13.67
N VAL A 55 -2.16 6.36 -13.32
CA VAL A 55 -1.82 7.65 -13.94
C VAL A 55 -1.48 8.65 -12.83
N VAL A 56 -0.40 9.39 -12.98
CA VAL A 56 -0.01 10.46 -12.04
C VAL A 56 -0.35 11.82 -12.67
N ILE A 57 -1.11 12.64 -11.94
CA ILE A 57 -1.46 13.99 -12.33
C ILE A 57 -0.73 14.96 -11.42
N ASP A 58 0.09 15.80 -12.03
CA ASP A 58 0.87 16.83 -11.35
C ASP A 58 0.06 18.10 -11.12
N LEU A 59 0.33 18.79 -10.01
CA LEU A 59 -0.31 20.05 -9.64
C LEU A 59 -0.07 21.15 -10.68
N ILE A 60 1.12 21.18 -11.28
CA ILE A 60 1.44 22.16 -12.32
C ILE A 60 0.53 21.98 -13.53
N HIS A 61 0.21 20.72 -13.89
CA HIS A 61 -0.75 20.45 -14.96
C HIS A 61 -2.14 20.99 -14.60
N VAL A 62 -2.59 20.78 -13.37
CA VAL A 62 -3.88 21.29 -12.88
C VAL A 62 -3.93 22.82 -12.94
N VAL A 63 -2.88 23.48 -12.45
CA VAL A 63 -2.79 24.96 -12.48
C VAL A 63 -2.79 25.48 -13.92
N LYS A 64 -2.08 24.83 -14.83
CA LYS A 64 -2.09 25.20 -16.27
C LYS A 64 -3.50 25.14 -16.85
N GLU A 65 -4.25 24.06 -16.60
CA GLU A 65 -5.60 23.90 -17.15
C GLU A 65 -6.58 24.92 -16.55
N ILE A 66 -6.48 25.23 -15.26
CA ILE A 66 -7.29 26.27 -14.62
C ILE A 66 -6.97 27.66 -15.20
N ARG A 67 -5.69 28.00 -15.40
CA ARG A 67 -5.28 29.28 -15.98
C ARG A 67 -5.67 29.48 -17.45
N LYS A 68 -5.91 28.40 -18.20
CA LYS A 68 -6.48 28.49 -19.55
C LYS A 68 -7.92 29.01 -19.53
N VAL A 69 -8.68 28.71 -18.50
CA VAL A 69 -10.07 29.18 -18.36
C VAL A 69 -10.09 30.61 -17.89
N ASN A 70 -9.29 30.95 -16.88
CA ASN A 70 -9.19 32.32 -16.40
C ASN A 70 -7.79 32.58 -15.80
N SER A 71 -7.04 33.47 -16.43
CA SER A 71 -5.67 33.84 -16.04
C SER A 71 -5.61 34.73 -14.78
N HIS A 72 -6.74 35.31 -14.33
CA HIS A 72 -6.81 36.26 -13.23
C HIS A 72 -7.03 35.58 -11.85
N PHE A 73 -7.17 34.25 -11.81
CA PHE A 73 -7.26 33.55 -10.56
C PHE A 73 -5.92 33.55 -9.82
N ASP A 74 -5.96 33.96 -8.58
CA ASP A 74 -4.83 33.81 -7.65
C ASP A 74 -4.91 32.43 -7.01
N ILE A 75 -4.03 31.51 -7.44
CA ILE A 75 -4.08 30.10 -7.06
C ILE A 75 -3.06 29.82 -5.97
N GLU A 76 -3.55 29.50 -4.79
CA GLU A 76 -2.75 29.02 -3.68
C GLU A 76 -2.92 27.50 -3.52
N THR A 77 -1.80 26.80 -3.38
CA THR A 77 -1.78 25.33 -3.32
C THR A 77 -1.30 24.84 -1.97
N ILE A 78 -2.00 23.86 -1.39
CA ILE A 78 -1.71 23.32 -0.08
C ILE A 78 -1.68 21.79 -0.15
N GLY A 79 -0.64 21.15 0.40
CA GLY A 79 -0.56 19.69 0.51
C GLY A 79 0.17 19.02 -0.66
N PRO A 80 -0.26 17.82 -1.12
CA PRO A 80 0.48 17.06 -2.13
C PRO A 80 0.58 17.79 -3.46
N SER A 81 1.74 17.70 -4.09
CA SER A 81 1.98 18.24 -5.44
C SER A 81 1.52 17.30 -6.56
N GLN A 82 1.09 16.08 -6.23
CA GLN A 82 0.70 15.05 -7.20
C GLN A 82 -0.46 14.22 -6.66
N THR A 83 -1.26 13.69 -7.60
CA THR A 83 -2.35 12.74 -7.32
C THR A 83 -2.14 11.47 -8.11
N ILE A 84 -2.21 10.33 -7.45
CA ILE A 84 -2.22 9.02 -8.09
C ILE A 84 -3.66 8.65 -8.45
N VAL A 85 -3.93 8.45 -9.72
CA VAL A 85 -5.21 7.95 -10.24
C VAL A 85 -5.07 6.45 -10.53
N GLU A 86 -5.69 5.61 -9.70
CA GLU A 86 -5.72 4.17 -9.86
C GLU A 86 -6.91 3.76 -10.74
N VAL A 87 -6.63 3.15 -11.90
CA VAL A 87 -7.67 2.71 -12.82
C VAL A 87 -8.17 1.33 -12.42
N LEU A 88 -9.42 1.25 -11.96
CA LEU A 88 -10.04 0.01 -11.54
C LEU A 88 -10.53 -0.81 -12.73
N TYR A 89 -9.68 -1.64 -13.27
CA TYR A 89 -10.12 -2.65 -14.21
C TYR A 89 -10.95 -3.73 -13.51
N LYS A 90 -11.88 -4.34 -14.25
CA LYS A 90 -12.73 -5.42 -13.74
C LYS A 90 -11.86 -6.47 -13.02
N LYS A 91 -12.14 -6.73 -11.74
CA LYS A 91 -11.37 -7.69 -10.92
C LYS A 91 -11.18 -8.99 -11.70
N ARG A 92 -9.93 -9.43 -11.84
CA ARG A 92 -9.63 -10.76 -12.41
C ARG A 92 -10.34 -11.83 -11.59
N LYS A 93 -10.97 -12.79 -12.25
CA LYS A 93 -11.60 -13.91 -11.55
C LYS A 93 -10.56 -14.58 -10.65
N PHE A 94 -10.89 -14.76 -9.39
CA PHE A 94 -10.09 -15.48 -8.42
C PHE A 94 -9.80 -16.90 -8.97
N ARG A 95 -8.53 -17.28 -9.00
CA ARG A 95 -8.07 -18.60 -9.45
C ARG A 95 -7.63 -19.40 -8.23
N PRO A 96 -8.53 -20.18 -7.59
CA PRO A 96 -8.23 -20.84 -6.33
C PRO A 96 -7.06 -21.84 -6.43
N ALA A 97 -6.91 -22.53 -7.55
CA ALA A 97 -5.81 -23.47 -7.76
C ALA A 97 -4.43 -22.77 -7.74
N LEU A 98 -4.30 -21.63 -8.42
CA LEU A 98 -3.07 -20.84 -8.42
C LEU A 98 -2.77 -20.29 -7.01
N PHE A 99 -3.79 -19.78 -6.34
CA PHE A 99 -3.68 -19.27 -4.98
C PHE A 99 -3.18 -20.37 -4.03
N PHE A 100 -3.78 -21.57 -4.11
CA PHE A 100 -3.38 -22.71 -3.27
C PHE A 100 -1.97 -23.18 -3.59
N GLY A 101 -1.56 -23.21 -4.86
CA GLY A 101 -0.19 -23.55 -5.26
C GLY A 101 0.85 -22.57 -4.68
N VAL A 102 0.62 -21.28 -4.78
CA VAL A 102 1.50 -20.26 -4.20
C VAL A 102 1.52 -20.36 -2.66
N TRP A 103 0.35 -20.58 -2.04
CA TRP A 103 0.26 -20.75 -0.59
C TRP A 103 1.05 -21.96 -0.10
N LEU A 104 0.96 -23.12 -0.79
CA LEU A 104 1.75 -24.31 -0.51
C LEU A 104 3.25 -24.05 -0.62
N LEU A 105 3.68 -23.40 -1.70
CA LEU A 105 5.08 -23.05 -1.92
C LEU A 105 5.64 -22.19 -0.76
N LEU A 106 4.89 -21.16 -0.37
CA LEU A 106 5.26 -20.30 0.75
C LEU A 106 5.26 -21.05 2.08
N PHE A 107 4.30 -21.95 2.29
CA PHE A 107 4.22 -22.77 3.50
C PHE A 107 5.45 -23.67 3.66
N PHE A 108 5.82 -24.39 2.59
CA PHE A 108 7.01 -25.25 2.63
C PHE A 108 8.30 -24.43 2.79
N GLY A 109 8.43 -23.29 2.08
CA GLY A 109 9.59 -22.41 2.21
C GLY A 109 9.75 -21.88 3.63
N ALA A 110 8.66 -21.38 4.23
CA ALA A 110 8.67 -20.90 5.62
C ALA A 110 8.99 -22.03 6.61
N SER A 111 8.42 -23.23 6.42
CA SER A 111 8.67 -24.38 7.26
C SER A 111 10.15 -24.79 7.24
N LEU A 112 10.77 -24.85 6.07
CA LEU A 112 12.19 -25.16 5.94
C LEU A 112 13.08 -24.09 6.61
N THR A 113 12.72 -22.83 6.47
CA THR A 113 13.46 -21.74 7.12
C THR A 113 13.40 -21.84 8.64
N ILE A 114 12.21 -22.13 9.20
CA ILE A 114 12.04 -22.30 10.65
C ILE A 114 12.82 -23.55 11.14
N MET A 115 12.81 -24.66 10.38
CA MET A 115 13.56 -25.86 10.73
C MET A 115 15.06 -25.59 10.74
N ASN A 116 15.61 -24.92 9.71
CA ASN A 116 17.02 -24.58 9.67
C ASN A 116 17.42 -23.66 10.83
N PHE A 117 16.59 -22.66 11.15
CA PHE A 117 16.83 -21.77 12.29
C PHE A 117 16.87 -22.56 13.62
N HIS A 118 15.96 -23.54 13.82
CA HIS A 118 15.95 -24.39 15.01
C HIS A 118 17.22 -25.24 15.13
N GLU A 119 17.77 -25.69 14.03
CA GLU A 119 19.02 -26.44 13.99
C GLU A 119 20.22 -25.54 14.30
N ASP A 120 20.29 -24.35 13.71
CA ASP A 120 21.36 -23.37 13.92
C ASP A 120 21.49 -22.95 15.40
N VAL A 121 20.37 -22.82 16.12
CA VAL A 121 20.36 -22.47 17.55
C VAL A 121 20.38 -23.70 18.47
N SER A 122 20.62 -24.90 17.93
CA SER A 122 20.68 -26.18 18.70
C SER A 122 19.45 -26.41 19.60
N MET A 123 18.25 -26.05 19.12
CA MET A 123 17.02 -26.16 19.93
C MET A 123 16.72 -27.57 20.41
N ARG A 124 17.18 -28.59 19.69
CA ARG A 124 17.07 -29.98 20.11
C ARG A 124 17.75 -30.23 21.45
N GLU A 125 18.99 -29.78 21.61
CA GLU A 125 19.73 -29.89 22.86
C GLU A 125 19.09 -29.10 24.01
N VAL A 126 18.58 -27.91 23.69
CA VAL A 126 17.85 -27.07 24.66
C VAL A 126 16.62 -27.83 25.19
N HIS A 127 15.83 -28.43 24.30
CA HIS A 127 14.66 -29.22 24.70
C HIS A 127 15.02 -30.44 25.56
N GLN A 128 16.09 -31.15 25.20
CA GLN A 128 16.57 -32.30 26.00
C GLN A 128 17.03 -31.86 27.39
N ARG A 129 17.79 -30.78 27.50
CA ARG A 129 18.25 -30.23 28.77
C ARG A 129 17.08 -29.77 29.66
N LEU A 130 16.13 -29.06 29.05
CA LEU A 130 14.96 -28.56 29.74
C LEU A 130 14.07 -29.71 30.24
N PHE A 131 13.83 -30.71 29.39
CA PHE A 131 13.05 -31.91 29.77
C PHE A 131 13.69 -32.65 30.93
N LYS A 132 15.01 -32.88 30.86
CA LYS A 132 15.77 -33.51 31.96
C LYS A 132 15.71 -32.69 33.25
N SER A 133 15.76 -31.38 33.18
CA SER A 133 15.68 -30.50 34.34
C SER A 133 14.30 -30.56 35.03
N ILE A 134 13.23 -30.71 34.24
CA ILE A 134 11.86 -30.75 34.76
C ILE A 134 11.46 -32.16 35.26
N THR A 135 11.81 -33.17 34.49
CA THR A 135 11.34 -34.57 34.77
C THR A 135 12.36 -35.44 35.47
N GLY A 136 13.64 -35.05 35.47
CA GLY A 136 14.75 -35.87 35.92
C GLY A 136 15.12 -37.02 34.97
N LEU A 137 14.40 -37.22 33.87
CA LEU A 137 14.62 -38.27 32.88
C LEU A 137 15.35 -37.75 31.68
N ALA A 138 16.26 -38.54 31.13
CA ALA A 138 16.91 -38.23 29.84
C ALA A 138 16.09 -38.87 28.72
N ASP A 139 15.68 -38.05 27.74
CA ASP A 139 14.98 -38.49 26.54
C ASP A 139 15.60 -37.78 25.32
N ASP A 140 15.94 -38.56 24.30
CA ASP A 140 16.55 -38.03 23.07
C ASP A 140 15.51 -37.32 22.17
N HIS A 141 14.23 -37.60 22.36
CA HIS A 141 13.12 -37.03 21.60
C HIS A 141 11.96 -36.64 22.54
N PRO A 142 12.11 -35.59 23.37
CA PRO A 142 11.12 -35.25 24.40
C PRO A 142 9.84 -34.66 23.76
N LEU A 143 9.03 -35.51 23.12
CA LEU A 143 7.81 -35.12 22.40
C LEU A 143 6.82 -34.40 23.29
N LEU A 144 6.78 -34.73 24.58
CA LEU A 144 5.91 -34.05 25.55
C LEU A 144 6.19 -32.56 25.68
N LEU A 145 7.42 -32.15 25.43
CA LEU A 145 7.82 -30.73 25.40
C LEU A 145 7.78 -30.15 23.99
N GLN A 146 8.22 -30.91 22.99
CA GLN A 146 8.35 -30.44 21.62
C GLN A 146 7.01 -30.13 20.95
N ILE A 147 5.99 -30.97 21.18
CA ILE A 147 4.66 -30.77 20.58
C ILE A 147 3.99 -29.49 21.10
N PRO A 148 3.85 -29.29 22.44
CA PRO A 148 3.29 -28.02 22.93
C PRO A 148 4.09 -26.78 22.54
N TYR A 149 5.43 -26.89 22.49
CA TYR A 149 6.28 -25.78 21.99
C TYR A 149 5.97 -25.39 20.55
N SER A 150 5.88 -26.38 19.66
CA SER A 150 5.59 -26.12 18.23
C SER A 150 4.20 -25.49 18.03
N ILE A 151 3.20 -25.98 18.76
CA ILE A 151 1.85 -25.42 18.76
C ILE A 151 1.86 -24.00 19.32
N GLY A 152 2.57 -23.77 20.45
CA GLY A 152 2.71 -22.45 21.07
C GLY A 152 3.39 -21.44 20.17
N LEU A 153 4.43 -21.84 19.46
CA LEU A 153 5.12 -21.00 18.49
C LEU A 153 4.16 -20.56 17.35
N GLY A 154 3.42 -21.51 16.77
CA GLY A 154 2.45 -21.23 15.73
C GLY A 154 1.32 -20.31 16.18
N LEU A 155 0.73 -20.60 17.33
CA LEU A 155 -0.30 -19.75 17.92
C LEU A 155 0.22 -18.36 18.30
N GLY A 156 1.44 -18.29 18.86
CA GLY A 156 2.09 -17.03 19.21
C GLY A 156 2.29 -16.13 17.99
N MET A 157 2.74 -16.67 16.86
CA MET A 157 2.87 -15.92 15.62
C MET A 157 1.51 -15.41 15.12
N ILE A 158 0.47 -16.25 15.15
CA ILE A 158 -0.88 -15.86 14.71
C ILE A 158 -1.42 -14.70 15.57
N LEU A 159 -1.23 -14.80 16.89
CA LEU A 159 -1.67 -13.76 17.83
C LEU A 159 -0.85 -12.47 17.69
N PHE A 160 0.48 -12.59 17.57
CA PHE A 160 1.38 -11.44 17.43
C PHE A 160 1.07 -10.62 16.18
N PHE A 161 0.85 -11.27 15.04
CA PHE A 161 0.48 -10.58 13.80
C PHE A 161 -1.02 -10.22 13.75
N ASN A 162 -1.77 -10.48 14.81
CA ASN A 162 -3.21 -10.17 14.91
C ASN A 162 -4.03 -10.64 13.69
N HIS A 163 -3.66 -11.79 13.12
CA HIS A 163 -4.27 -12.30 11.88
C HIS A 163 -5.69 -12.84 12.10
N VAL A 164 -5.97 -13.37 13.29
CA VAL A 164 -7.26 -13.99 13.63
C VAL A 164 -8.27 -12.97 14.15
N PHE A 165 -7.81 -12.03 14.95
CA PHE A 165 -8.68 -11.03 15.56
C PHE A 165 -8.78 -9.79 14.67
N ARG A 166 -9.90 -9.62 13.97
CA ARG A 166 -10.19 -8.40 13.19
C ARG A 166 -10.45 -7.18 14.07
N LYS A 167 -10.67 -7.36 15.37
CA LYS A 167 -10.81 -6.27 16.35
C LYS A 167 -9.44 -5.93 16.91
N ARG A 168 -9.09 -4.66 16.87
CA ARG A 168 -7.91 -4.16 17.58
C ARG A 168 -8.11 -4.40 19.06
N LEU A 169 -7.27 -5.22 19.64
CA LEU A 169 -7.20 -5.43 21.10
C LEU A 169 -6.58 -4.21 21.79
N ASN A 170 -5.84 -3.41 21.04
CA ASN A 170 -5.25 -2.14 21.46
C ASN A 170 -5.43 -1.10 20.35
N GLU A 171 -5.35 0.20 20.66
CA GLU A 171 -5.42 1.30 19.69
C GLU A 171 -4.19 1.34 18.75
N GLU A 172 -3.10 0.73 19.16
CA GLU A 172 -1.88 0.66 18.37
C GLU A 172 -2.03 -0.27 17.15
N PRO A 173 -1.49 0.13 15.99
CA PRO A 173 -1.49 -0.72 14.80
C PRO A 173 -0.59 -1.95 15.02
N SER A 174 -0.97 -3.08 14.44
CA SER A 174 -0.14 -4.29 14.47
C SER A 174 1.15 -4.09 13.65
N PRO A 175 2.25 -4.81 13.94
CA PRO A 175 3.48 -4.73 13.15
C PRO A 175 3.23 -4.99 11.66
N LEU A 176 2.34 -5.90 11.31
CA LEU A 176 1.96 -6.18 9.93
C LEU A 176 1.26 -4.98 9.28
N GLU A 177 0.36 -4.28 9.99
CA GLU A 177 -0.30 -3.08 9.47
C GLU A 177 0.69 -1.96 9.19
N VAL A 178 1.69 -1.78 10.06
CA VAL A 178 2.76 -0.78 9.88
C VAL A 178 3.62 -1.11 8.67
N GLU A 179 4.05 -2.36 8.51
CA GLU A 179 4.84 -2.79 7.36
C GLU A 179 4.06 -2.69 6.05
N MET A 180 2.78 -3.05 6.04
CA MET A 180 1.93 -2.88 4.87
C MET A 180 1.75 -1.40 4.51
N PHE A 181 1.64 -0.51 5.49
CA PHE A 181 1.55 0.93 5.27
C PHE A 181 2.85 1.49 4.69
N ASN A 182 4.02 1.13 5.26
CA ASN A 182 5.33 1.53 4.75
C ASN A 182 5.53 1.06 3.31
N TYR A 183 5.24 -0.21 3.03
CA TYR A 183 5.32 -0.76 1.68
C TYR A 183 4.42 -0.01 0.70
N GLN A 184 3.20 0.35 1.10
CA GLN A 184 2.29 1.12 0.24
C GLN A 184 2.82 2.54 0.00
N GLN A 185 3.42 3.19 1.00
CA GLN A 185 4.06 4.50 0.82
C GLN A 185 5.23 4.43 -0.17
N ASP A 186 6.08 3.42 -0.04
CA ASP A 186 7.22 3.22 -0.93
C ASP A 186 6.76 2.97 -2.36
N LEU A 187 5.71 2.16 -2.56
CA LEU A 187 5.11 1.95 -3.87
C LEU A 187 4.52 3.24 -4.45
N ASP A 188 3.77 4.00 -3.69
CA ASP A 188 3.17 5.25 -4.15
C ASP A 188 4.27 6.28 -4.51
N HIS A 189 5.35 6.34 -3.72
CA HIS A 189 6.51 7.18 -4.03
C HIS A 189 7.23 6.73 -5.30
N TYR A 190 7.47 5.42 -5.46
CA TYR A 190 8.06 4.84 -6.66
C TYR A 190 7.25 5.19 -7.91
N VAL A 191 5.93 5.03 -7.84
CA VAL A 191 5.01 5.35 -8.94
C VAL A 191 5.08 6.83 -9.31
N ILE A 192 5.07 7.72 -8.32
CA ILE A 192 5.20 9.17 -8.53
C ILE A 192 6.49 9.49 -9.29
N MET A 193 7.61 8.89 -8.89
CA MET A 193 8.90 9.15 -9.51
C MET A 193 9.02 8.62 -10.95
N HIS A 194 8.35 7.50 -11.27
CA HIS A 194 8.51 6.82 -12.57
C HIS A 194 7.40 7.13 -13.57
N GLU A 195 6.18 7.40 -13.11
CA GLU A 195 5.02 7.62 -13.98
C GLU A 195 4.68 9.12 -14.17
N ASN A 196 5.32 10.02 -13.40
CA ASN A 196 5.11 11.44 -13.56
C ASN A 196 5.86 11.97 -14.78
N LYS A 197 5.13 12.15 -15.89
CA LYS A 197 5.67 12.64 -17.18
C LYS A 197 6.21 14.07 -17.11
N GLU A 198 5.73 14.88 -16.16
CA GLU A 198 6.18 16.27 -15.99
C GLU A 198 7.52 16.36 -15.23
N SER A 199 7.88 15.34 -14.43
CA SER A 199 9.12 15.32 -13.66
C SER A 199 10.32 14.73 -14.41
N ILE A 200 10.07 14.01 -15.52
CA ILE A 200 11.15 13.37 -16.31
C ILE A 200 11.25 14.05 -17.67
N LYS A 201 12.17 14.99 -17.80
CA LYS A 201 12.54 15.55 -19.10
C LYS A 201 13.76 14.82 -19.65
N LYS A 202 13.60 14.08 -20.74
CA LYS A 202 14.75 13.59 -21.53
C LYS A 202 15.25 14.74 -22.37
N ILE A 203 16.42 15.26 -22.07
CA ILE A 203 17.16 16.16 -22.95
C ILE A 203 17.81 15.25 -24.00
N ASN A 204 17.26 15.25 -25.23
CA ASN A 204 17.96 14.62 -26.33
C ASN A 204 19.18 15.48 -26.60
N ASP A 205 20.37 14.92 -26.39
CA ASP A 205 21.62 15.47 -26.92
C ASP A 205 21.54 15.30 -28.45
N ASP A 206 21.28 16.42 -29.18
CA ASP A 206 21.48 16.53 -30.63
C ASP A 206 22.97 16.66 -30.93
#